data_299e141bae0a359cbce0b2a6a4229b8b
#
_entry.id   299e141bae0a359cbce0b2a6a4229b8b
#
_cell.length_a   1.000
_cell.length_b   1.000
_cell.length_c   1.000
_cell.angle_alpha   90.00
_cell.angle_beta   90.00
_cell.angle_gamma   90.00
#
_symmetry.space_group_name_H-M   'P 1'
#
loop_
_entity.id
_entity.type
_entity.pdbx_description
1 polymer ?
#
loop_
_entity_poly.entity_id
_entity_poly.type
_entity_poly.pdbx_seq_one_letter_code
_entity_poly.pdbx_strand_id
1 'polypeptide(L)'
;MEKGRPETKSKNTSQQRWQVMNRRMLIVTLVVLLSPLAGCTAQEEDAIQQFPQFSAVADNGETYDNERMSGNAFIVVFSAEWCNSPCHTTMHAIWNAQPELPVLVMSTDPAENAGSMTLNDWHDSADAHDDEDGDTGVNLTTYAFMKGADTAEALDITRPGSLAFVNAQGEITYLHEGRMDDTTTILEKWNEATAAA
;
A
#
# COMPACT_ATOMS: atom_id res chain seq x y z
N MET A 1 98.24 -8.07 -25.71
CA MET A 1 97.64 -6.73 -25.42
C MET A 1 96.19 -6.84 -25.69
N GLU A 2 95.37 -6.95 -24.65
CA GLU A 2 94.02 -6.42 -24.65
C GLU A 2 93.43 -6.53 -23.22
N LYS A 3 92.95 -5.41 -22.74
CA LYS A 3 92.47 -5.18 -21.39
C LYS A 3 91.11 -5.73 -21.17
N GLY A 4 90.93 -6.64 -20.23
CA GLY A 4 89.62 -7.00 -19.70
C GLY A 4 89.05 -5.91 -18.83
N ARG A 5 87.76 -5.54 -19.04
CA ARG A 5 86.99 -4.65 -18.23
C ARG A 5 86.10 -5.45 -17.27
N PRO A 6 86.02 -5.11 -16.00
CA PRO A 6 85.13 -5.85 -15.08
C PRO A 6 83.68 -5.39 -15.24
N GLU A 7 82.76 -6.31 -15.40
CA GLU A 7 81.33 -6.05 -15.37
C GLU A 7 80.78 -5.94 -13.94
N THR A 8 80.10 -4.88 -13.75
CA THR A 8 79.51 -4.51 -12.47
C THR A 8 78.23 -5.32 -12.19
N LYS A 9 78.27 -6.13 -11.12
CA LYS A 9 77.09 -6.73 -10.49
C LYS A 9 76.35 -5.65 -9.68
N SER A 10 75.38 -4.99 -10.25
CA SER A 10 74.47 -4.12 -9.49
C SER A 10 73.11 -3.98 -10.13
N LYS A 11 72.36 -5.06 -10.28
CA LYS A 11 70.95 -4.96 -10.71
C LYS A 11 69.95 -5.92 -10.01
N ASN A 12 70.33 -6.59 -8.94
CA ASN A 12 69.47 -7.62 -8.41
C ASN A 12 68.75 -7.27 -7.06
N THR A 13 69.09 -6.12 -6.47
CA THR A 13 68.52 -5.78 -5.17
C THR A 13 67.24 -4.94 -5.27
N SER A 14 67.06 -4.23 -6.38
CA SER A 14 65.85 -3.43 -6.60
C SER A 14 64.64 -4.25 -7.06
N GLN A 15 64.85 -5.27 -7.87
CA GLN A 15 63.75 -6.13 -8.34
C GLN A 15 63.18 -7.01 -7.23
N GLN A 16 64.02 -7.50 -6.28
CA GLN A 16 63.52 -8.28 -5.16
C GLN A 16 62.69 -7.44 -4.17
N ARG A 17 63.02 -6.15 -3.97
CA ARG A 17 62.27 -5.24 -3.13
C ARG A 17 60.86 -4.93 -3.74
N TRP A 18 60.79 -4.81 -5.05
CA TRP A 18 59.54 -4.56 -5.78
C TRP A 18 58.58 -5.74 -5.71
N GLN A 19 59.10 -6.96 -5.78
CA GLN A 19 58.27 -8.17 -5.73
C GLN A 19 57.67 -8.40 -4.32
N VAL A 20 58.42 -8.12 -3.29
CA VAL A 20 57.95 -8.26 -1.88
C VAL A 20 56.88 -7.19 -1.57
N MET A 21 57.07 -5.95 -2.05
CA MET A 21 56.12 -4.85 -1.84
C MET A 21 54.81 -5.08 -2.56
N ASN A 22 54.85 -5.55 -3.83
CA ASN A 22 53.67 -5.88 -4.59
C ASN A 22 52.88 -7.07 -4.02
N ARG A 23 53.56 -8.06 -3.43
CA ARG A 23 52.93 -9.22 -2.82
C ARG A 23 52.17 -8.85 -1.54
N ARG A 24 52.72 -7.93 -0.73
CA ARG A 24 52.06 -7.43 0.46
C ARG A 24 50.89 -6.50 0.13
N MET A 25 51.01 -5.68 -0.90
CA MET A 25 49.94 -4.80 -1.38
C MET A 25 48.78 -5.60 -2.01
N LEU A 26 49.06 -6.69 -2.72
CA LEU A 26 48.08 -7.56 -3.37
C LEU A 26 47.26 -8.35 -2.32
N ILE A 27 47.91 -8.75 -1.21
CA ILE A 27 47.20 -9.43 -0.10
C ILE A 27 46.29 -8.48 0.65
N VAL A 28 46.71 -7.24 0.88
CA VAL A 28 45.87 -6.23 1.54
C VAL A 28 44.67 -5.84 0.67
N THR A 29 44.88 -5.70 -0.64
CA THR A 29 43.80 -5.37 -1.59
C THR A 29 42.80 -6.52 -1.73
N LEU A 30 43.28 -7.78 -1.67
CA LEU A 30 42.41 -8.96 -1.76
C LEU A 30 41.55 -9.14 -0.47
N VAL A 31 42.09 -8.82 0.71
CA VAL A 31 41.34 -8.88 1.97
C VAL A 31 40.29 -7.80 2.05
N VAL A 32 40.50 -6.62 1.45
CA VAL A 32 39.47 -5.56 1.38
C VAL A 32 38.38 -5.88 0.37
N LEU A 33 38.69 -6.64 -0.70
CA LEU A 33 37.69 -7.07 -1.69
C LEU A 33 36.91 -8.32 -1.25
N LEU A 34 37.37 -9.05 -0.23
CA LEU A 34 36.68 -10.16 0.41
C LEU A 34 35.97 -9.75 1.71
N SER A 35 35.80 -8.45 1.96
CA SER A 35 34.81 -8.01 2.91
C SER A 35 33.47 -8.63 2.48
N PRO A 36 32.93 -9.60 3.24
CA PRO A 36 31.62 -10.12 2.88
C PRO A 36 30.69 -8.91 2.82
N LEU A 37 30.03 -8.76 1.71
CA LEU A 37 28.70 -8.18 1.67
C LEU A 37 27.83 -9.07 2.60
N ALA A 38 28.06 -8.96 3.90
CA ALA A 38 27.03 -9.16 4.87
C ALA A 38 26.03 -8.01 4.57
N GLY A 39 25.43 -8.05 3.37
CA GLY A 39 24.16 -7.45 3.16
C GLY A 39 23.30 -8.08 4.25
N CYS A 40 22.98 -7.31 5.29
CA CYS A 40 21.72 -7.51 5.95
C CYS A 40 20.70 -7.50 4.81
N THR A 41 20.26 -8.66 4.37
CA THR A 41 18.89 -8.84 3.98
C THR A 41 18.13 -8.63 5.28
N ALA A 42 17.98 -7.35 5.71
CA ALA A 42 16.79 -6.98 6.40
C ALA A 42 15.70 -7.49 5.44
N GLN A 43 15.03 -8.60 5.76
CA GLN A 43 13.67 -8.76 5.33
C GLN A 43 13.08 -7.40 5.66
N GLU A 44 12.68 -6.63 4.65
CA GLU A 44 11.71 -5.58 4.86
C GLU A 44 10.53 -6.38 5.44
N GLU A 45 10.40 -6.38 6.76
CA GLU A 45 9.12 -6.61 7.39
C GLU A 45 8.24 -5.59 6.67
N ASP A 46 7.26 -6.07 5.89
CA ASP A 46 6.32 -5.22 5.19
C ASP A 46 5.84 -4.19 6.21
N ALA A 47 6.27 -2.94 6.02
CA ALA A 47 6.03 -1.91 7.01
C ALA A 47 4.51 -1.79 7.13
N ILE A 48 3.98 -2.09 8.32
CA ILE A 48 2.54 -2.04 8.60
C ILE A 48 2.06 -0.65 8.19
N GLN A 49 1.22 -0.60 7.16
CA GLN A 49 0.71 0.65 6.63
C GLN A 49 -0.45 1.13 7.51
N GLN A 50 -0.26 2.26 8.17
CA GLN A 50 -1.33 2.90 8.94
C GLN A 50 -2.33 3.57 8.00
N PHE A 51 -3.62 3.44 8.32
CA PHE A 51 -4.65 4.19 7.60
C PHE A 51 -4.46 5.69 7.84
N PRO A 52 -4.52 6.54 6.80
CA PRO A 52 -4.28 7.97 6.92
C PRO A 52 -5.21 8.64 7.92
N GLN A 53 -4.76 9.76 8.48
CA GLN A 53 -5.63 10.59 9.32
C GLN A 53 -6.72 11.21 8.44
N PHE A 54 -7.97 11.11 8.87
CA PHE A 54 -9.11 11.69 8.19
C PHE A 54 -10.14 12.24 9.18
N SER A 55 -10.94 13.16 8.73
CA SER A 55 -12.14 13.60 9.42
C SER A 55 -13.13 14.15 8.37
N ALA A 56 -14.29 13.55 8.26
CA ALA A 56 -15.30 13.92 7.28
C ALA A 56 -16.71 13.79 7.85
N VAL A 57 -17.60 14.67 7.41
CA VAL A 57 -19.04 14.56 7.70
C VAL A 57 -19.65 13.67 6.61
N ALA A 58 -20.35 12.62 7.02
CA ALA A 58 -21.03 11.72 6.09
C ALA A 58 -22.45 12.22 5.74
N ASP A 59 -23.08 11.54 4.79
CA ASP A 59 -24.46 11.77 4.33
C ASP A 59 -25.50 11.71 5.46
N ASN A 60 -25.27 10.87 6.47
CA ASN A 60 -26.09 10.77 7.67
C ASN A 60 -25.91 11.93 8.66
N GLY A 61 -25.07 12.91 8.37
CA GLY A 61 -24.76 14.08 9.20
C GLY A 61 -23.80 13.81 10.36
N GLU A 62 -23.29 12.59 10.51
CA GLU A 62 -22.31 12.24 11.53
C GLU A 62 -20.89 12.48 11.04
N THR A 63 -19.99 12.84 11.97
CA THR A 63 -18.56 12.94 11.68
C THR A 63 -17.89 11.61 11.91
N TYR A 64 -17.12 11.16 10.93
CA TYR A 64 -16.24 10.00 11.02
C TYR A 64 -14.78 10.47 10.96
N ASP A 65 -13.97 9.91 11.85
CA ASP A 65 -12.56 10.19 11.97
C ASP A 65 -11.82 8.98 12.58
N ASN A 66 -10.50 9.04 12.67
CA ASN A 66 -9.70 7.95 13.24
C ASN A 66 -10.01 7.69 14.72
N GLU A 67 -10.43 8.72 15.50
CA GLU A 67 -10.78 8.54 16.91
C GLU A 67 -12.06 7.71 17.05
N ARG A 68 -13.10 8.05 16.26
CA ARG A 68 -14.37 7.31 16.23
C ARG A 68 -14.19 5.85 15.79
N MET A 69 -13.31 5.62 14.82
CA MET A 69 -13.05 4.28 14.27
C MET A 69 -12.09 3.46 15.15
N SER A 70 -11.40 4.08 16.09
CA SER A 70 -10.43 3.41 16.97
C SER A 70 -11.04 2.25 17.74
N GLY A 71 -10.35 1.13 17.77
CA GLY A 71 -10.80 -0.09 18.47
C GLY A 71 -11.79 -0.94 17.66
N ASN A 72 -12.14 -0.52 16.43
CA ASN A 72 -13.04 -1.27 15.55
C ASN A 72 -12.35 -1.51 14.21
N ALA A 73 -12.49 -2.71 13.66
CA ALA A 73 -12.14 -2.96 12.28
C ALA A 73 -13.21 -2.36 11.36
N PHE A 74 -12.81 -1.91 10.16
CA PHE A 74 -13.74 -1.32 9.17
C PHE A 74 -13.22 -1.51 7.74
N ILE A 75 -14.12 -1.38 6.78
CA ILE A 75 -13.82 -1.41 5.36
C ILE A 75 -13.97 0.01 4.80
N VAL A 76 -13.04 0.44 3.94
CA VAL A 76 -13.18 1.67 3.17
C VAL A 76 -13.31 1.33 1.69
N VAL A 77 -14.36 1.83 1.07
CA VAL A 77 -14.54 1.81 -0.38
C VAL A 77 -14.15 3.18 -0.92
N PHE A 78 -13.08 3.25 -1.70
CA PHE A 78 -12.72 4.46 -2.44
C PHE A 78 -13.47 4.48 -3.77
N SER A 79 -14.41 5.40 -3.89
CA SER A 79 -15.31 5.51 -5.04
C SER A 79 -15.30 6.92 -5.59
N ALA A 80 -15.96 7.14 -6.70
CA ALA A 80 -16.19 8.47 -7.26
C ALA A 80 -17.70 8.65 -7.51
N GLU A 81 -18.20 9.87 -7.34
CA GLU A 81 -19.64 10.17 -7.47
C GLU A 81 -20.19 9.88 -8.88
N TRP A 82 -19.31 9.90 -9.89
CA TRP A 82 -19.64 9.55 -11.27
C TRP A 82 -19.46 8.06 -11.61
N CYS A 83 -18.90 7.28 -10.68
CA CYS A 83 -18.56 5.87 -10.89
C CYS A 83 -19.76 4.97 -10.57
N ASN A 84 -20.45 4.51 -11.58
CA ASN A 84 -21.61 3.63 -11.40
C ASN A 84 -21.19 2.16 -11.24
N SER A 85 -21.29 1.34 -12.29
CA SER A 85 -21.20 -0.10 -12.22
C SER A 85 -19.98 -0.64 -11.44
N PRO A 86 -18.71 -0.31 -11.70
CA PRO A 86 -17.63 -0.96 -10.96
C PRO A 86 -17.64 -0.66 -9.46
N CYS A 87 -18.06 0.56 -9.06
CA CYS A 87 -18.07 0.98 -7.66
C CYS A 87 -19.28 0.43 -6.91
N HIS A 88 -20.47 0.58 -7.49
CA HIS A 88 -21.71 0.10 -6.88
C HIS A 88 -21.68 -1.42 -6.74
N THR A 89 -21.21 -2.15 -7.77
CA THR A 89 -21.04 -3.61 -7.71
C THR A 89 -20.11 -4.03 -6.55
N THR A 90 -19.04 -3.30 -6.30
CA THR A 90 -18.17 -3.57 -5.14
C THR A 90 -18.92 -3.38 -3.82
N MET A 91 -19.69 -2.30 -3.66
CA MET A 91 -20.49 -2.04 -2.45
C MET A 91 -21.53 -3.14 -2.22
N HIS A 92 -22.24 -3.56 -3.28
CA HIS A 92 -23.22 -4.64 -3.24
C HIS A 92 -22.55 -5.99 -2.93
N ALA A 93 -21.37 -6.26 -3.48
CA ALA A 93 -20.61 -7.49 -3.14
C ALA A 93 -20.22 -7.55 -1.67
N ILE A 94 -19.85 -6.42 -1.06
CA ILE A 94 -19.57 -6.37 0.38
C ILE A 94 -20.83 -6.67 1.19
N TRP A 95 -21.97 -6.07 0.83
CA TRP A 95 -23.25 -6.34 1.50
C TRP A 95 -23.68 -7.79 1.31
N ASN A 96 -23.54 -8.36 0.11
CA ASN A 96 -23.85 -9.76 -0.17
C ASN A 96 -22.91 -10.74 0.55
N ALA A 97 -21.65 -10.35 0.78
CA ALA A 97 -20.72 -11.13 1.58
C ALA A 97 -21.19 -11.25 3.04
N GLN A 98 -21.51 -10.11 3.63
CA GLN A 98 -22.10 -10.02 4.97
C GLN A 98 -22.80 -8.68 5.15
N PRO A 99 -24.12 -8.63 5.30
CA PRO A 99 -24.84 -7.42 5.67
C PRO A 99 -24.31 -6.82 6.98
N GLU A 100 -24.45 -5.52 7.14
CA GLU A 100 -24.11 -4.78 8.37
C GLU A 100 -22.58 -4.68 8.68
N LEU A 101 -21.71 -5.02 7.73
CA LEU A 101 -20.29 -4.69 7.87
C LEU A 101 -20.09 -3.17 8.03
N PRO A 102 -19.16 -2.71 8.89
CA PRO A 102 -18.86 -1.29 9.03
C PRO A 102 -18.10 -0.79 7.79
N VAL A 103 -18.81 -0.09 6.92
CA VAL A 103 -18.28 0.41 5.64
C VAL A 103 -18.33 1.93 5.58
N LEU A 104 -17.19 2.54 5.27
CA LEU A 104 -17.05 3.94 4.90
C LEU A 104 -16.88 4.02 3.39
N VAL A 105 -17.70 4.82 2.71
CA VAL A 105 -17.58 5.08 1.27
C VAL A 105 -17.00 6.48 1.09
N MET A 106 -15.75 6.54 0.63
CA MET A 106 -15.01 7.78 0.48
C MET A 106 -14.92 8.18 -0.99
N SER A 107 -15.47 9.36 -1.32
CA SER A 107 -15.34 9.93 -2.66
C SER A 107 -13.89 10.35 -2.93
N THR A 108 -13.34 9.88 -4.05
CA THR A 108 -12.05 10.35 -4.57
C THR A 108 -12.16 11.69 -5.28
N ASP A 109 -13.38 12.20 -5.48
CA ASP A 109 -13.61 13.51 -6.08
C ASP A 109 -13.30 14.62 -5.07
N PRO A 110 -12.71 15.75 -5.51
CA PRO A 110 -12.44 16.88 -4.62
C PRO A 110 -13.72 17.38 -3.94
N ALA A 111 -13.60 17.78 -2.67
CA ALA A 111 -14.72 18.22 -1.86
C ALA A 111 -15.48 19.43 -2.45
N GLU A 112 -14.79 20.25 -3.26
CA GLU A 112 -15.30 21.51 -3.84
C GLU A 112 -15.70 21.37 -5.31
N ASN A 113 -15.98 20.17 -5.77
CA ASN A 113 -16.37 19.98 -7.17
C ASN A 113 -17.76 20.57 -7.40
N ALA A 114 -17.85 21.77 -7.99
CA ALA A 114 -19.11 22.48 -8.22
C ALA A 114 -19.95 21.71 -9.24
N GLY A 115 -21.15 21.30 -8.82
CA GLY A 115 -22.09 20.53 -9.64
C GLY A 115 -21.98 19.02 -9.46
N SER A 116 -21.21 18.56 -8.49
CA SER A 116 -21.23 17.17 -8.05
C SER A 116 -22.59 16.82 -7.42
N MET A 117 -22.95 15.56 -7.50
CA MET A 117 -24.04 14.92 -6.79
C MET A 117 -23.91 15.17 -5.28
N THR A 118 -25.03 15.32 -4.55
CA THR A 118 -24.97 15.34 -3.09
C THR A 118 -24.58 13.97 -2.54
N LEU A 119 -24.06 13.91 -1.31
CA LEU A 119 -23.74 12.63 -0.68
C LEU A 119 -24.97 11.72 -0.55
N ASN A 120 -26.13 12.30 -0.24
CA ASN A 120 -27.40 11.58 -0.17
C ASN A 120 -27.83 11.03 -1.53
N ASP A 121 -27.80 11.86 -2.61
CA ASP A 121 -28.16 11.40 -3.93
C ASP A 121 -27.19 10.31 -4.44
N TRP A 122 -25.92 10.40 -4.04
CA TRP A 122 -24.93 9.39 -4.36
C TRP A 122 -25.19 8.07 -3.62
N HIS A 123 -25.51 8.14 -2.34
CA HIS A 123 -25.89 6.98 -1.54
C HIS A 123 -27.15 6.31 -2.13
N ASP A 124 -28.22 7.11 -2.39
CA ASP A 124 -29.46 6.62 -2.99
C ASP A 124 -29.21 5.95 -4.35
N SER A 125 -28.30 6.51 -5.16
CA SER A 125 -27.92 5.93 -6.45
C SER A 125 -27.15 4.62 -6.30
N ALA A 126 -26.31 4.50 -5.27
CA ALA A 126 -25.59 3.27 -4.99
C ALA A 126 -26.51 2.18 -4.45
N ASP A 127 -27.44 2.54 -3.56
CA ASP A 127 -28.41 1.61 -2.97
C ASP A 127 -29.40 1.06 -4.03
N ALA A 128 -29.80 1.92 -4.97
CA ALA A 128 -30.73 1.57 -6.06
C ALA A 128 -30.06 0.90 -7.26
N HIS A 129 -28.76 0.64 -7.21
CA HIS A 129 -28.04 0.02 -8.30
C HIS A 129 -28.52 -1.41 -8.53
N ASP A 130 -28.95 -1.70 -9.76
CA ASP A 130 -29.36 -3.03 -10.19
C ASP A 130 -28.35 -3.48 -11.27
N ASP A 131 -27.52 -4.44 -10.95
CA ASP A 131 -26.62 -5.03 -11.92
C ASP A 131 -27.30 -6.15 -12.73
N GLU A 132 -26.60 -6.71 -13.71
CA GLU A 132 -27.13 -7.76 -14.59
C GLU A 132 -27.56 -9.03 -13.84
N ASP A 133 -27.11 -9.22 -12.60
CA ASP A 133 -27.43 -10.37 -11.78
C ASP A 133 -28.67 -10.17 -10.88
N GLY A 134 -29.25 -8.97 -10.90
CA GLY A 134 -30.51 -8.65 -10.20
C GLY A 134 -30.33 -8.60 -8.69
N ASP A 135 -29.62 -7.64 -8.21
CA ASP A 135 -29.30 -7.36 -6.79
C ASP A 135 -30.51 -6.94 -5.96
N THR A 136 -31.60 -7.61 -6.10
CA THR A 136 -32.83 -7.29 -5.37
C THR A 136 -32.67 -7.55 -3.89
N GLY A 137 -32.79 -6.50 -3.07
CA GLY A 137 -32.77 -6.58 -1.61
C GLY A 137 -31.46 -6.15 -0.95
N VAL A 138 -30.48 -5.71 -1.71
CA VAL A 138 -29.32 -4.98 -1.15
C VAL A 138 -29.83 -3.71 -0.47
N ASN A 139 -29.27 -3.39 0.67
CA ASN A 139 -29.61 -2.20 1.44
C ASN A 139 -28.34 -1.64 2.09
N LEU A 140 -27.87 -0.52 1.56
CA LEU A 140 -26.63 0.13 1.98
C LEU A 140 -26.83 1.17 3.10
N THR A 141 -28.00 1.23 3.76
CA THR A 141 -28.33 2.26 4.77
C THR A 141 -27.37 2.31 5.96
N THR A 142 -26.57 1.27 6.18
CA THR A 142 -25.52 1.26 7.22
C THR A 142 -24.18 1.81 6.74
N TYR A 143 -24.03 2.06 5.45
CA TYR A 143 -22.81 2.62 4.87
C TYR A 143 -22.79 4.14 5.08
N ALA A 144 -21.61 4.70 5.32
CA ALA A 144 -21.45 6.14 5.52
C ALA A 144 -20.72 6.75 4.32
N PHE A 145 -21.41 7.55 3.53
CA PHE A 145 -20.89 8.19 2.33
C PHE A 145 -20.31 9.56 2.65
N MET A 146 -19.05 9.81 2.28
CA MET A 146 -18.33 11.03 2.62
C MET A 146 -17.29 11.44 1.57
N LYS A 147 -16.78 12.66 1.68
CA LYS A 147 -15.62 13.10 0.89
C LYS A 147 -14.33 12.53 1.50
N GLY A 148 -13.42 12.06 0.65
CA GLY A 148 -12.19 11.40 1.08
C GLY A 148 -11.03 11.50 0.09
N ALA A 149 -11.03 12.53 -0.79
CA ALA A 149 -10.00 12.69 -1.81
C ALA A 149 -8.57 12.73 -1.22
N ASP A 150 -8.36 13.46 -0.11
CA ASP A 150 -7.05 13.56 0.54
C ASP A 150 -6.60 12.20 1.10
N THR A 151 -7.54 11.39 1.61
CA THR A 151 -7.26 10.02 2.10
C THR A 151 -6.89 9.10 0.95
N ALA A 152 -7.59 9.20 -0.18
CA ALA A 152 -7.28 8.43 -1.39
C ALA A 152 -5.91 8.81 -1.95
N GLU A 153 -5.58 10.11 -1.98
CA GLU A 153 -4.27 10.61 -2.41
C GLU A 153 -3.14 10.08 -1.51
N ALA A 154 -3.35 10.11 -0.19
CA ALA A 154 -2.36 9.61 0.78
C ALA A 154 -2.06 8.10 0.65
N LEU A 155 -2.97 7.34 0.03
CA LEU A 155 -2.84 5.90 -0.25
C LEU A 155 -2.51 5.60 -1.72
N ASP A 156 -2.22 6.61 -2.53
CA ASP A 156 -1.98 6.47 -3.97
C ASP A 156 -3.14 5.77 -4.72
N ILE A 157 -4.38 5.91 -4.23
CA ILE A 157 -5.56 5.32 -4.86
C ILE A 157 -5.88 6.08 -6.16
N THR A 158 -5.73 5.39 -7.28
CA THR A 158 -5.97 5.96 -8.62
C THR A 158 -7.20 5.40 -9.31
N ARG A 159 -7.77 4.31 -8.77
CA ARG A 159 -8.90 3.60 -9.38
C ARG A 159 -10.11 3.61 -8.44
N PRO A 160 -11.24 4.23 -8.83
CA PRO A 160 -12.49 4.08 -8.10
C PRO A 160 -12.93 2.60 -8.04
N GLY A 161 -13.52 2.21 -6.92
CA GLY A 161 -13.88 0.83 -6.60
C GLY A 161 -12.80 0.10 -5.78
N SER A 162 -11.70 0.77 -5.43
CA SER A 162 -10.64 0.23 -4.56
C SER A 162 -11.13 0.05 -3.13
N LEU A 163 -10.58 -0.94 -2.43
CA LEU A 163 -10.93 -1.31 -1.06
C LEU A 163 -9.73 -1.28 -0.13
N ALA A 164 -9.91 -0.76 1.08
CA ALA A 164 -9.00 -0.98 2.20
C ALA A 164 -9.73 -1.69 3.35
N PHE A 165 -9.12 -2.76 3.87
CA PHE A 165 -9.54 -3.43 5.10
C PHE A 165 -8.63 -2.95 6.23
N VAL A 166 -9.23 -2.40 7.27
CA VAL A 166 -8.51 -1.75 8.36
C VAL A 166 -8.84 -2.47 9.66
N ASN A 167 -7.82 -2.84 10.44
CA ASN A 167 -8.00 -3.50 11.72
C ASN A 167 -8.32 -2.50 12.85
N ALA A 168 -8.55 -3.01 14.05
CA ALA A 168 -8.89 -2.21 15.23
C ALA A 168 -7.76 -1.25 15.68
N GLN A 169 -6.51 -1.46 15.26
CA GLN A 169 -5.35 -0.60 15.50
C GLN A 169 -5.21 0.51 14.46
N GLY A 170 -6.08 0.52 13.44
CA GLY A 170 -6.00 1.45 12.31
C GLY A 170 -4.96 1.07 11.27
N GLU A 171 -4.54 -0.19 11.24
CA GLU A 171 -3.58 -0.72 10.27
C GLU A 171 -4.32 -1.29 9.06
N ILE A 172 -3.82 -1.01 7.86
CA ILE A 172 -4.34 -1.59 6.63
C ILE A 172 -3.81 -3.03 6.53
N THR A 173 -4.71 -3.99 6.66
CA THR A 173 -4.39 -5.41 6.53
C THR A 173 -4.46 -5.89 5.08
N TYR A 174 -5.25 -5.21 4.26
CA TYR A 174 -5.35 -5.50 2.83
C TYR A 174 -5.79 -4.26 2.05
N LEU A 175 -5.14 -3.99 0.93
CA LEU A 175 -5.48 -2.94 -0.01
C LEU A 175 -5.67 -3.56 -1.40
N HIS A 176 -6.83 -3.31 -2.02
CA HIS A 176 -7.16 -3.79 -3.36
C HIS A 176 -7.44 -2.62 -4.29
N GLU A 177 -6.81 -2.61 -5.46
CA GLU A 177 -7.06 -1.58 -6.46
C GLU A 177 -8.15 -2.01 -7.46
N GLY A 178 -9.17 -1.17 -7.58
CA GLY A 178 -10.27 -1.34 -8.51
C GLY A 178 -11.38 -2.24 -7.98
N ARG A 179 -12.27 -2.68 -8.89
CA ARG A 179 -13.46 -3.48 -8.56
C ARG A 179 -13.11 -4.79 -7.87
N MET A 180 -13.83 -5.09 -6.79
CA MET A 180 -13.84 -6.38 -6.11
C MET A 180 -15.29 -6.86 -5.94
N ASP A 181 -15.63 -8.00 -6.52
CA ASP A 181 -16.97 -8.61 -6.47
C ASP A 181 -16.98 -10.06 -5.96
N ASP A 182 -15.83 -10.61 -5.61
CA ASP A 182 -15.73 -11.94 -4.98
C ASP A 182 -16.03 -11.86 -3.48
N THR A 183 -17.26 -12.22 -3.12
CA THR A 183 -17.75 -12.25 -1.73
C THR A 183 -16.93 -13.14 -0.82
N THR A 184 -16.33 -14.21 -1.35
CA THR A 184 -15.46 -15.12 -0.56
C THR A 184 -14.18 -14.42 -0.15
N THR A 185 -13.53 -13.75 -1.09
CA THR A 185 -12.32 -12.96 -0.82
C THR A 185 -12.62 -11.81 0.14
N ILE A 186 -13.75 -11.12 -0.04
CA ILE A 186 -14.18 -10.04 0.87
C ILE A 186 -14.28 -10.55 2.30
N LEU A 187 -14.97 -11.69 2.54
CA LEU A 187 -15.08 -12.28 3.86
C LEU A 187 -13.75 -12.76 4.43
N GLU A 188 -12.88 -13.33 3.60
CA GLU A 188 -11.54 -13.74 4.02
C GLU A 188 -10.75 -12.54 4.54
N LYS A 189 -10.72 -11.44 3.77
CA LYS A 189 -9.97 -10.23 4.15
C LYS A 189 -10.59 -9.50 5.35
N TRP A 190 -11.91 -9.51 5.48
CA TRP A 190 -12.58 -9.04 6.68
C TRP A 190 -12.19 -9.83 7.93
N ASN A 191 -12.19 -11.16 7.82
CA ASN A 191 -11.79 -12.03 8.93
C ASN A 191 -10.31 -11.82 9.31
N GLU A 192 -9.42 -11.59 8.34
CA GLU A 192 -8.03 -11.24 8.60
C GLU A 192 -7.93 -9.91 9.38
N ALA A 193 -8.66 -8.87 8.96
CA ALA A 193 -8.66 -7.57 9.62
C ALA A 193 -9.19 -7.63 11.07
N THR A 194 -10.21 -8.44 11.32
CA THR A 194 -10.78 -8.62 12.67
C THR A 194 -9.94 -9.51 13.56
N ALA A 195 -9.18 -10.46 13.01
CA ALA A 195 -8.30 -11.35 13.77
C ALA A 195 -6.97 -10.69 14.15
N ALA A 196 -6.56 -9.62 13.44
CA ALA A 196 -5.35 -8.85 13.71
C ALA A 196 -5.51 -7.83 14.86
N ALA A 197 -6.47 -8.02 15.76
CA ALA A 197 -6.81 -7.12 16.87
C ALA A 197 -5.98 -7.41 18.13
#